data_140466633e7dd30bb6d5275fd610e9f8
#
_entry.id   140466633e7dd30bb6d5275fd610e9f8
#
_cell.length_a   1.000
_cell.length_b   1.000
_cell.length_c   1.000
_cell.angle_alpha   90.00
_cell.angle_beta   90.00
_cell.angle_gamma   90.00
#
_symmetry.space_group_name_H-M   'P 1'
#
loop_
_entity.id
_entity.type
_entity.pdbx_description
1 polymer ?
#
loop_
_entity_poly.entity_id
_entity_poly.type
_entity_poly.pdbx_seq_one_letter_code
_entity_poly.pdbx_strand_id
1 'polypeptide(L)'
;MSSPVRTTILISGSGTNLQAVIDRVHAGELNAQIIRVLSNRKDAHGLERARKASIPTEYHNLVKYKKAHPATPEGVQAAREEYDAELARLILADQPELVVCLGFMHILSPQFLSPLEKANVRIINLHPALPGAFNGVNAIERAHAAWMEGKIDKTGVMIHNVISEVDMGQPVLVREIPFVKGQDEDVEVFEKRVHEIEWGTVVEGMKMVLEELQSARKQ
;
A
#
# COMPACT_ATOMS: atom_id res chain seq x y z
N MET A 1 7.63 19.05 -19.99
CA MET A 1 7.54 18.08 -18.88
C MET A 1 6.61 16.95 -19.31
N SER A 2 6.88 15.69 -18.96
CA SER A 2 5.97 14.57 -19.23
C SER A 2 4.66 14.75 -18.44
N SER A 3 3.53 14.27 -18.98
CA SER A 3 2.26 14.29 -18.23
C SER A 3 2.40 13.50 -16.93
N PRO A 4 1.74 13.92 -15.84
CA PRO A 4 1.79 13.21 -14.56
C PRO A 4 1.24 11.79 -14.70
N VAL A 5 1.78 10.85 -13.92
CA VAL A 5 1.30 9.47 -13.90
C VAL A 5 -0.01 9.39 -13.12
N ARG A 6 -1.05 8.84 -13.76
CA ARG A 6 -2.36 8.65 -13.15
C ARG A 6 -2.29 7.57 -12.08
N THR A 7 -2.48 7.96 -10.82
CA THR A 7 -2.23 7.11 -9.66
C THR A 7 -3.48 6.94 -8.81
N THR A 8 -3.86 5.70 -8.52
CA THR A 8 -4.88 5.34 -7.52
C THR A 8 -4.20 4.84 -6.25
N ILE A 9 -4.70 5.25 -5.07
CA ILE A 9 -4.13 4.84 -3.79
C ILE A 9 -5.16 4.06 -2.98
N LEU A 10 -4.74 2.91 -2.41
CA LEU A 10 -5.54 2.05 -1.55
C LEU A 10 -5.07 2.16 -0.10
N ILE A 11 -6.03 2.36 0.82
CA ILE A 11 -5.76 2.56 2.26
C ILE A 11 -6.77 1.81 3.12
N SER A 12 -6.44 1.60 4.41
CA SER A 12 -7.39 1.07 5.41
C SER A 12 -7.43 1.86 6.72
N GLY A 13 -6.53 2.82 6.94
CA GLY A 13 -6.34 3.41 8.27
C GLY A 13 -6.11 4.91 8.28
N SER A 14 -5.17 5.34 9.12
CA SER A 14 -4.85 6.74 9.42
C SER A 14 -4.43 7.57 8.20
N GLY A 15 -3.78 6.94 7.21
CA GLY A 15 -3.34 7.59 5.97
C GLY A 15 -2.15 8.55 6.17
N THR A 16 -1.26 8.29 7.12
CA THR A 16 -0.05 9.12 7.31
C THR A 16 0.89 9.01 6.12
N ASN A 17 1.09 7.80 5.58
CA ASN A 17 1.84 7.57 4.34
C ASN A 17 1.16 8.23 3.13
N LEU A 18 -0.17 8.20 3.05
CA LEU A 18 -0.92 8.94 2.02
C LEU A 18 -0.69 10.44 2.13
N GLN A 19 -0.66 11.01 3.36
CA GLN A 19 -0.39 12.43 3.55
C GLN A 19 1.01 12.82 3.04
N ALA A 20 2.03 12.02 3.35
CA ALA A 20 3.38 12.25 2.84
C ALA A 20 3.43 12.29 1.32
N VAL A 21 2.69 11.40 0.64
CA VAL A 21 2.58 11.39 -0.83
C VAL A 21 1.83 12.63 -1.34
N ILE A 22 0.69 13.00 -0.74
CA ILE A 22 -0.08 14.20 -1.12
C ILE A 22 0.78 15.44 -1.05
N ASP A 23 1.52 15.62 0.04
CA ASP A 23 2.36 16.79 0.26
C ASP A 23 3.45 16.93 -0.82
N ARG A 24 4.06 15.81 -1.23
CA ARG A 24 5.10 15.79 -2.26
C ARG A 24 4.56 15.96 -3.69
N VAL A 25 3.36 15.47 -3.95
CA VAL A 25 2.65 15.76 -5.22
C VAL A 25 2.31 17.26 -5.31
N HIS A 26 1.79 17.87 -4.24
CA HIS A 26 1.49 19.29 -4.20
C HIS A 26 2.76 20.17 -4.31
N ALA A 27 3.88 19.71 -3.76
CA ALA A 27 5.18 20.40 -3.89
C ALA A 27 5.81 20.24 -5.29
N GLY A 28 5.22 19.41 -6.16
CA GLY A 28 5.78 19.12 -7.49
C GLY A 28 7.01 18.21 -7.48
N GLU A 29 7.29 17.56 -6.35
CA GLU A 29 8.41 16.63 -6.19
C GLU A 29 8.10 15.21 -6.75
N LEU A 30 6.81 14.83 -6.77
CA LEU A 30 6.31 13.62 -7.41
C LEU A 30 5.45 13.99 -8.62
N ASN A 31 5.86 13.58 -9.82
CA ASN A 31 5.11 13.82 -11.04
C ASN A 31 3.97 12.80 -11.20
N ALA A 32 3.04 12.83 -10.26
CA ALA A 32 1.85 11.98 -10.19
C ALA A 32 0.59 12.83 -10.10
N GLN A 33 -0.50 12.31 -10.66
CA GLN A 33 -1.86 12.78 -10.42
C GLN A 33 -2.59 11.74 -9.58
N ILE A 34 -2.87 12.02 -8.32
CA ILE A 34 -3.71 11.14 -7.51
C ILE A 34 -5.15 11.31 -7.98
N ILE A 35 -5.65 10.33 -8.74
CA ILE A 35 -6.97 10.40 -9.37
C ILE A 35 -8.09 9.91 -8.45
N ARG A 36 -7.78 9.01 -7.51
CA ARG A 36 -8.71 8.49 -6.51
C ARG A 36 -7.96 7.88 -5.32
N VAL A 37 -8.58 7.98 -4.14
CA VAL A 37 -8.19 7.21 -2.95
C VAL A 37 -9.36 6.31 -2.57
N LEU A 38 -9.13 4.99 -2.52
CA LEU A 38 -10.14 4.01 -2.09
C LEU A 38 -9.77 3.41 -0.73
N SER A 39 -10.79 3.13 0.06
CA SER A 39 -10.64 2.41 1.32
C SER A 39 -11.64 1.26 1.44
N ASN A 40 -11.21 0.15 2.04
CA ASN A 40 -12.08 -0.94 2.46
C ASN A 40 -12.70 -0.70 3.86
N ARG A 41 -12.39 0.43 4.50
CA ARG A 41 -12.95 0.85 5.79
C ARG A 41 -13.61 2.22 5.67
N LYS A 42 -14.87 2.31 6.15
CA LYS A 42 -15.67 3.53 6.05
C LYS A 42 -15.09 4.69 6.86
N ASP A 43 -14.52 4.37 8.01
CA ASP A 43 -13.96 5.28 9.01
C ASP A 43 -12.45 5.53 8.86
N ALA A 44 -11.85 5.10 7.75
CA ALA A 44 -10.45 5.36 7.47
C ALA A 44 -10.18 6.88 7.41
N HIS A 45 -9.40 7.40 8.35
CA HIS A 45 -9.07 8.83 8.44
C HIS A 45 -8.32 9.34 7.19
N GLY A 46 -7.60 8.45 6.49
CA GLY A 46 -6.96 8.79 5.22
C GLY A 46 -7.93 9.26 4.15
N LEU A 47 -9.23 8.86 4.17
CA LEU A 47 -10.24 9.41 3.27
C LEU A 47 -10.52 10.90 3.53
N GLU A 48 -10.45 11.35 4.79
CA GLU A 48 -10.58 12.76 5.13
C GLU A 48 -9.39 13.58 4.66
N ARG A 49 -8.17 13.01 4.76
CA ARG A 49 -6.95 13.64 4.22
C ARG A 49 -7.06 13.87 2.72
N ALA A 50 -7.50 12.85 1.98
CA ALA A 50 -7.73 12.95 0.54
C ALA A 50 -8.78 14.00 0.18
N ARG A 51 -9.92 14.04 0.91
CA ARG A 51 -10.98 15.05 0.68
C ARG A 51 -10.49 16.47 0.92
N LYS A 52 -9.69 16.69 2.00
CA LYS A 52 -9.07 18.01 2.27
C LYS A 52 -8.12 18.45 1.16
N ALA A 53 -7.48 17.49 0.49
CA ALA A 53 -6.64 17.74 -0.68
C ALA A 53 -7.43 17.77 -2.01
N SER A 54 -8.77 17.79 -1.96
CA SER A 54 -9.66 17.78 -3.13
C SER A 54 -9.47 16.55 -4.04
N ILE A 55 -9.02 15.41 -3.48
CA ILE A 55 -8.85 14.16 -4.20
C ILE A 55 -10.14 13.34 -4.07
N PRO A 56 -10.70 12.79 -5.18
CA PRO A 56 -11.85 11.91 -5.15
C PRO A 56 -11.63 10.71 -4.23
N THR A 57 -12.65 10.36 -3.43
CA THR A 57 -12.57 9.23 -2.48
C THR A 57 -13.71 8.27 -2.67
N GLU A 58 -13.44 6.99 -2.39
CA GLU A 58 -14.46 5.94 -2.41
C GLU A 58 -14.27 4.95 -1.25
N TYR A 59 -15.39 4.46 -0.72
CA TYR A 59 -15.44 3.37 0.23
C TYR A 59 -16.01 2.13 -0.45
N HIS A 60 -15.16 1.10 -0.62
CA HIS A 60 -15.58 -0.19 -1.18
C HIS A 60 -15.75 -1.24 -0.07
N ASN A 61 -16.99 -1.67 0.14
CA ASN A 61 -17.40 -2.42 1.34
C ASN A 61 -17.41 -3.93 1.13
N LEU A 62 -16.40 -4.63 1.68
CA LEU A 62 -16.35 -6.11 1.66
C LEU A 62 -17.54 -6.78 2.40
N VAL A 63 -18.10 -6.13 3.44
CA VAL A 63 -19.22 -6.70 4.22
C VAL A 63 -20.46 -6.94 3.35
N LYS A 64 -20.70 -6.10 2.33
CA LYS A 64 -21.80 -6.29 1.37
C LYS A 64 -21.69 -7.66 0.69
N TYR A 65 -20.51 -8.02 0.23
CA TYR A 65 -20.23 -9.29 -0.46
C TYR A 65 -20.33 -10.47 0.51
N LYS A 66 -19.74 -10.35 1.71
CA LYS A 66 -19.86 -11.40 2.74
C LYS A 66 -21.31 -11.73 3.14
N LYS A 67 -22.19 -10.73 3.12
CA LYS A 67 -23.63 -10.94 3.38
C LYS A 67 -24.38 -11.61 2.23
N ALA A 68 -23.86 -11.53 1.01
CA ALA A 68 -24.47 -12.13 -0.18
C ALA A 68 -24.08 -13.62 -0.36
N HIS A 69 -23.10 -14.12 0.40
CA HIS A 69 -22.60 -15.48 0.32
C HIS A 69 -22.81 -16.25 1.63
N PRO A 70 -22.85 -17.60 1.60
CA PRO A 70 -22.91 -18.42 2.81
C PRO A 70 -21.68 -18.19 3.71
N ALA A 71 -21.86 -18.33 5.02
CA ALA A 71 -20.77 -18.23 6.01
C ALA A 71 -19.92 -19.53 6.07
N THR A 72 -19.61 -20.12 4.94
CA THR A 72 -18.69 -21.27 4.78
C THR A 72 -17.35 -20.80 4.25
N PRO A 73 -16.26 -21.58 4.37
CA PRO A 73 -14.97 -21.22 3.79
C PRO A 73 -15.06 -20.85 2.30
N GLU A 74 -15.81 -21.62 1.51
CA GLU A 74 -16.03 -21.41 0.07
C GLU A 74 -16.83 -20.12 -0.19
N GLY A 75 -17.86 -19.86 0.61
CA GLY A 75 -18.66 -18.63 0.51
C GLY A 75 -17.87 -17.38 0.90
N VAL A 76 -17.01 -17.47 1.89
CA VAL A 76 -16.09 -16.39 2.26
C VAL A 76 -15.09 -16.12 1.14
N GLN A 77 -14.56 -17.17 0.50
CA GLN A 77 -13.64 -17.04 -0.63
C GLN A 77 -14.36 -16.40 -1.83
N ALA A 78 -15.54 -16.89 -2.21
CA ALA A 78 -16.34 -16.33 -3.31
C ALA A 78 -16.68 -14.84 -3.07
N ALA A 79 -17.05 -14.46 -1.84
CA ALA A 79 -17.30 -13.08 -1.46
C ALA A 79 -16.08 -12.17 -1.65
N ARG A 80 -14.88 -12.68 -1.32
CA ARG A 80 -13.63 -11.94 -1.51
C ARG A 80 -13.28 -11.78 -2.98
N GLU A 81 -13.44 -12.83 -3.77
CA GLU A 81 -13.18 -12.82 -5.21
C GLU A 81 -14.11 -11.86 -5.94
N GLU A 82 -15.40 -11.85 -5.60
CA GLU A 82 -16.38 -10.90 -6.15
C GLU A 82 -16.05 -9.45 -5.75
N TYR A 83 -15.69 -9.22 -4.49
CA TYR A 83 -15.23 -7.92 -4.00
C TYR A 83 -14.01 -7.43 -4.77
N ASP A 84 -13.02 -8.29 -4.98
CA ASP A 84 -11.78 -7.98 -5.66
C ASP A 84 -11.99 -7.71 -7.16
N ALA A 85 -12.86 -8.49 -7.81
CA ALA A 85 -13.23 -8.26 -9.21
C ALA A 85 -13.90 -6.88 -9.39
N GLU A 86 -14.81 -6.50 -8.48
CA GLU A 86 -15.46 -5.19 -8.54
C GLU A 86 -14.48 -4.06 -8.19
N LEU A 87 -13.57 -4.26 -7.23
CA LEU A 87 -12.51 -3.30 -6.92
C LEU A 87 -11.62 -3.04 -8.15
N ALA A 88 -11.23 -4.10 -8.86
CA ALA A 88 -10.47 -3.97 -10.11
C ALA A 88 -11.25 -3.19 -11.18
N ARG A 89 -12.54 -3.49 -11.35
CA ARG A 89 -13.41 -2.78 -12.31
C ARG A 89 -13.53 -1.29 -11.99
N LEU A 90 -13.71 -0.93 -10.71
CA LEU A 90 -13.79 0.46 -10.25
C LEU A 90 -12.50 1.21 -10.54
N ILE A 91 -11.36 0.60 -10.25
CA ILE A 91 -10.03 1.20 -10.46
C ILE A 91 -9.76 1.38 -11.97
N LEU A 92 -10.00 0.35 -12.77
CA LEU A 92 -9.75 0.39 -14.21
C LEU A 92 -10.66 1.40 -14.95
N ALA A 93 -11.84 1.68 -14.44
CA ALA A 93 -12.71 2.72 -14.99
C ALA A 93 -12.07 4.12 -14.97
N ASP A 94 -11.17 4.38 -14.04
CA ASP A 94 -10.42 5.63 -13.95
C ASP A 94 -9.14 5.64 -14.81
N GLN A 95 -8.80 4.54 -15.48
CA GLN A 95 -7.60 4.39 -16.30
C GLN A 95 -6.31 4.80 -15.58
N PRO A 96 -5.98 4.22 -14.41
CA PRO A 96 -4.72 4.47 -13.74
C PRO A 96 -3.55 3.80 -14.49
N GLU A 97 -2.35 4.27 -14.23
CA GLU A 97 -1.09 3.63 -14.65
C GLU A 97 -0.38 3.00 -13.46
N LEU A 98 -0.69 3.50 -12.26
CA LEU A 98 -0.11 3.04 -11.01
C LEU A 98 -1.19 2.89 -9.93
N VAL A 99 -1.14 1.78 -9.21
CA VAL A 99 -1.88 1.58 -7.96
C VAL A 99 -0.86 1.46 -6.82
N VAL A 100 -1.09 2.20 -5.73
CA VAL A 100 -0.21 2.19 -4.56
C VAL A 100 -1.00 1.77 -3.33
N CYS A 101 -0.59 0.67 -2.69
CA CYS A 101 -1.15 0.21 -1.43
C CYS A 101 -0.39 0.84 -0.25
N LEU A 102 -1.08 1.64 0.56
CA LEU A 102 -0.51 2.33 1.73
C LEU A 102 -1.26 1.93 3.00
N GLY A 103 -0.88 0.78 3.56
CA GLY A 103 -1.59 0.18 4.69
C GLY A 103 -2.97 -0.33 4.29
N PHE A 104 -3.10 -0.96 3.14
CA PHE A 104 -4.34 -1.60 2.69
C PHE A 104 -4.49 -2.99 3.28
N MET A 105 -5.32 -3.13 4.32
CA MET A 105 -5.49 -4.35 5.10
C MET A 105 -6.45 -5.35 4.42
N HIS A 106 -6.10 -5.76 3.20
CA HIS A 106 -6.79 -6.78 2.43
C HIS A 106 -5.81 -7.47 1.49
N ILE A 107 -5.80 -8.81 1.49
CA ILE A 107 -4.98 -9.59 0.56
C ILE A 107 -5.72 -9.64 -0.77
N LEU A 108 -5.10 -9.07 -1.79
CA LEU A 108 -5.63 -8.98 -3.15
C LEU A 108 -5.55 -10.34 -3.84
N SER A 109 -6.67 -10.82 -4.36
CA SER A 109 -6.76 -12.09 -5.09
C SER A 109 -6.38 -11.93 -6.57
N PRO A 110 -6.22 -13.05 -7.30
CA PRO A 110 -6.05 -13.02 -8.76
C PRO A 110 -7.17 -12.30 -9.50
N GLN A 111 -8.38 -12.24 -8.92
CA GLN A 111 -9.53 -11.51 -9.50
C GLN A 111 -9.30 -10.00 -9.54
N PHE A 112 -8.45 -9.49 -8.65
CA PHE A 112 -7.97 -8.11 -8.70
C PHE A 112 -6.72 -7.97 -9.56
N LEU A 113 -5.72 -8.81 -9.35
CA LEU A 113 -4.38 -8.66 -9.92
C LEU A 113 -4.36 -8.85 -11.45
N SER A 114 -5.01 -9.93 -11.94
CA SER A 114 -4.96 -10.27 -13.37
C SER A 114 -5.59 -9.23 -14.31
N PRO A 115 -6.74 -8.58 -13.98
CA PRO A 115 -7.26 -7.50 -14.81
C PRO A 115 -6.33 -6.29 -14.89
N LEU A 116 -5.68 -5.92 -13.78
CA LEU A 116 -4.75 -4.79 -13.75
C LEU A 116 -3.48 -5.11 -14.54
N GLU A 117 -2.94 -6.32 -14.41
CA GLU A 117 -1.80 -6.80 -15.18
C GLU A 117 -2.08 -6.74 -16.69
N LYS A 118 -3.24 -7.26 -17.14
CA LYS A 118 -3.68 -7.20 -18.54
C LYS A 118 -3.81 -5.77 -19.07
N ALA A 119 -4.14 -4.83 -18.20
CA ALA A 119 -4.22 -3.41 -18.51
C ALA A 119 -2.87 -2.68 -18.39
N ASN A 120 -1.77 -3.38 -18.09
CA ASN A 120 -0.44 -2.83 -17.81
C ASN A 120 -0.43 -1.80 -16.68
N VAL A 121 -1.30 -1.96 -15.68
CA VAL A 121 -1.31 -1.13 -14.47
C VAL A 121 -0.34 -1.71 -13.47
N ARG A 122 0.68 -0.94 -13.12
CA ARG A 122 1.64 -1.36 -12.08
C ARG A 122 1.03 -1.25 -10.69
N ILE A 123 1.34 -2.20 -9.82
CA ILE A 123 0.87 -2.20 -8.42
C ILE A 123 2.07 -2.29 -7.50
N ILE A 124 2.19 -1.37 -6.55
CA ILE A 124 3.22 -1.39 -5.51
C ILE A 124 2.61 -1.32 -4.12
N ASN A 125 3.32 -1.88 -3.14
CA ASN A 125 2.92 -1.86 -1.73
C ASN A 125 4.07 -1.37 -0.85
N LEU A 126 3.73 -0.60 0.19
CA LEU A 126 4.61 -0.31 1.31
C LEU A 126 4.42 -1.38 2.38
N HIS A 127 5.49 -2.10 2.73
CA HIS A 127 5.50 -3.12 3.78
C HIS A 127 6.58 -2.81 4.83
N PRO A 128 6.22 -2.75 6.14
CA PRO A 128 7.16 -2.39 7.21
C PRO A 128 8.00 -3.57 7.68
N ALA A 129 8.67 -4.23 6.74
CA ALA A 129 9.65 -5.28 7.02
C ALA A 129 10.67 -5.39 5.90
N LEU A 130 11.75 -6.15 6.14
CA LEU A 130 12.72 -6.54 5.12
C LEU A 130 12.15 -7.63 4.20
N PRO A 131 12.63 -7.75 2.95
CA PRO A 131 12.19 -8.80 2.03
C PRO A 131 12.29 -10.21 2.66
N GLY A 132 11.19 -10.95 2.58
CA GLY A 132 11.08 -12.31 3.12
C GLY A 132 10.93 -12.39 4.64
N ALA A 133 10.84 -11.25 5.36
CA ALA A 133 10.64 -11.21 6.80
C ALA A 133 9.25 -10.65 7.14
N PHE A 134 8.62 -11.23 8.15
CA PHE A 134 7.36 -10.75 8.77
C PHE A 134 6.23 -10.43 7.76
N ASN A 135 6.09 -11.21 6.69
CA ASN A 135 5.04 -11.06 5.70
C ASN A 135 3.64 -11.01 6.34
N GLY A 136 2.73 -10.22 5.77
CA GLY A 136 1.36 -10.06 6.24
C GLY A 136 1.22 -9.01 7.36
N VAL A 137 0.23 -9.21 8.21
CA VAL A 137 -0.18 -8.23 9.23
C VAL A 137 0.76 -8.16 10.44
N ASN A 138 0.72 -7.04 11.17
CA ASN A 138 1.45 -6.79 12.41
C ASN A 138 2.97 -7.01 12.29
N ALA A 139 3.55 -6.61 11.15
CA ALA A 139 4.96 -6.84 10.86
C ALA A 139 5.88 -6.09 11.86
N ILE A 140 5.52 -4.87 12.26
CA ILE A 140 6.29 -4.05 13.21
C ILE A 140 6.33 -4.72 14.57
N GLU A 141 5.18 -5.09 15.12
CA GLU A 141 5.06 -5.72 16.44
C GLU A 141 5.76 -7.08 16.48
N ARG A 142 5.65 -7.87 15.39
CA ARG A 142 6.34 -9.16 15.29
C ARG A 142 7.86 -9.01 15.20
N ALA A 143 8.34 -8.01 14.48
CA ALA A 143 9.76 -7.68 14.40
C ALA A 143 10.28 -7.20 15.77
N HIS A 144 9.54 -6.33 16.45
CA HIS A 144 9.87 -5.87 17.79
C HIS A 144 9.96 -7.03 18.80
N ALA A 145 8.96 -7.92 18.80
CA ALA A 145 8.97 -9.11 19.66
C ALA A 145 10.18 -10.02 19.38
N ALA A 146 10.52 -10.24 18.11
CA ALA A 146 11.69 -11.03 17.73
C ALA A 146 13.02 -10.38 18.19
N TRP A 147 13.10 -9.05 18.15
CA TRP A 147 14.25 -8.31 18.69
C TRP A 147 14.33 -8.44 20.22
N MET A 148 13.22 -8.28 20.94
CA MET A 148 13.18 -8.45 22.39
C MET A 148 13.61 -9.85 22.83
N GLU A 149 13.38 -10.86 21.99
CA GLU A 149 13.84 -12.24 22.17
C GLU A 149 15.32 -12.45 21.73
N GLY A 150 15.98 -11.43 21.22
CA GLY A 150 17.38 -11.50 20.74
C GLY A 150 17.56 -12.27 19.43
N LYS A 151 16.49 -12.48 18.63
CA LYS A 151 16.53 -13.24 17.37
C LYS A 151 17.01 -12.40 16.20
N ILE A 152 16.82 -11.09 16.25
CA ILE A 152 17.22 -10.14 15.20
C ILE A 152 17.83 -8.88 15.83
N ASP A 153 18.61 -8.15 15.06
CA ASP A 153 19.20 -6.85 15.43
C ASP A 153 18.68 -5.68 14.59
N LYS A 154 17.96 -6.00 13.52
CA LYS A 154 17.37 -5.02 12.60
C LYS A 154 16.08 -5.55 11.98
N THR A 155 15.26 -4.63 11.51
CA THR A 155 14.14 -4.83 10.61
C THR A 155 14.24 -3.87 9.43
N GLY A 156 13.14 -3.50 8.78
CA GLY A 156 13.18 -2.53 7.69
C GLY A 156 11.82 -2.13 7.19
N VAL A 157 11.84 -1.39 6.10
CA VAL A 157 10.69 -0.99 5.29
C VAL A 157 11.02 -1.27 3.83
N MET A 158 10.09 -1.81 3.07
CA MET A 158 10.25 -1.98 1.63
C MET A 158 9.08 -1.42 0.84
N ILE A 159 9.39 -0.90 -0.35
CA ILE A 159 8.43 -0.75 -1.43
C ILE A 159 8.67 -1.92 -2.38
N HIS A 160 7.63 -2.67 -2.70
CA HIS A 160 7.74 -3.84 -3.60
C HIS A 160 6.60 -3.89 -4.61
N ASN A 161 6.81 -4.57 -5.72
CA ASN A 161 5.74 -4.87 -6.66
C ASN A 161 4.78 -5.89 -6.03
N VAL A 162 3.48 -5.72 -6.25
CA VAL A 162 2.47 -6.65 -5.73
C VAL A 162 2.28 -7.81 -6.71
N ILE A 163 2.37 -9.02 -6.18
CA ILE A 163 2.10 -10.29 -6.88
C ILE A 163 1.13 -11.13 -6.05
N SER A 164 0.77 -12.32 -6.52
CA SER A 164 -0.14 -13.25 -5.81
C SER A 164 0.36 -13.68 -4.43
N GLU A 165 1.67 -13.82 -4.29
CA GLU A 165 2.33 -14.17 -3.03
C GLU A 165 2.52 -12.93 -2.17
N VAL A 166 1.92 -12.95 -0.97
CA VAL A 166 1.88 -11.80 -0.06
C VAL A 166 3.29 -11.35 0.32
N ASP A 167 3.61 -10.08 0.06
CA ASP A 167 4.87 -9.38 0.36
C ASP A 167 6.14 -10.03 -0.25
N MET A 168 5.97 -10.89 -1.27
CA MET A 168 7.06 -11.61 -1.95
C MET A 168 7.45 -11.02 -3.31
N GLY A 169 6.78 -9.97 -3.76
CA GLY A 169 7.11 -9.30 -5.01
C GLY A 169 8.47 -8.62 -4.97
N GLN A 170 9.08 -8.46 -6.16
CA GLN A 170 10.40 -7.84 -6.28
C GLN A 170 10.45 -6.46 -5.63
N PRO A 171 11.39 -6.22 -4.71
CA PRO A 171 11.57 -4.91 -4.09
C PRO A 171 11.98 -3.84 -5.12
N VAL A 172 11.41 -2.65 -4.96
CA VAL A 172 11.79 -1.41 -5.65
C VAL A 172 12.80 -0.65 -4.80
N LEU A 173 12.51 -0.56 -3.49
CA LEU A 173 13.34 0.13 -2.52
C LEU A 173 13.28 -0.62 -1.19
N VAL A 174 14.41 -0.77 -0.52
CA VAL A 174 14.53 -1.36 0.82
C VAL A 174 15.31 -0.43 1.72
N ARG A 175 14.81 -0.20 2.94
CA ARG A 175 15.54 0.51 3.99
C ARG A 175 15.66 -0.37 5.22
N GLU A 176 16.87 -0.60 5.66
CA GLU A 176 17.15 -1.27 6.93
C GLU A 176 16.94 -0.32 8.10
N ILE A 177 16.42 -0.86 9.20
CA ILE A 177 16.18 -0.14 10.46
C ILE A 177 16.82 -0.96 11.58
N PRO A 178 18.05 -0.62 12.01
CA PRO A 178 18.65 -1.22 13.19
C PRO A 178 17.84 -0.89 14.45
N PHE A 179 17.68 -1.84 15.37
CA PHE A 179 17.14 -1.58 16.69
C PHE A 179 18.17 -0.87 17.57
N VAL A 180 17.70 0.06 18.39
CA VAL A 180 18.53 0.86 19.29
C VAL A 180 18.15 0.56 20.74
N LYS A 181 19.05 -0.11 21.48
CA LYS A 181 18.87 -0.33 22.93
C LYS A 181 18.78 0.99 23.68
N GLY A 182 17.89 1.05 24.66
CA GLY A 182 17.59 2.28 25.42
C GLY A 182 16.58 3.21 24.74
N GLN A 183 16.15 2.88 23.50
CA GLN A 183 15.19 3.67 22.75
C GLN A 183 13.98 2.85 22.27
N ASP A 184 14.21 1.65 21.75
CA ASP A 184 13.21 0.87 21.05
C ASP A 184 12.56 -0.25 21.91
N GLU A 185 12.78 -0.28 23.22
CA GLU A 185 12.17 -1.25 24.14
C GLU A 185 10.64 -1.07 24.22
N ASP A 186 10.17 0.17 24.05
CA ASP A 186 8.75 0.46 23.94
C ASP A 186 8.32 0.32 22.49
N VAL A 187 7.36 -0.58 22.23
CA VAL A 187 6.85 -0.85 20.88
C VAL A 187 6.20 0.36 20.23
N GLU A 188 5.53 1.25 21.00
CA GLU A 188 4.89 2.44 20.46
C GLU A 188 5.94 3.47 20.00
N VAL A 189 7.04 3.60 20.73
CA VAL A 189 8.17 4.45 20.35
C VAL A 189 8.84 3.92 19.08
N PHE A 190 9.06 2.61 19.03
CA PHE A 190 9.62 1.96 17.84
C PHE A 190 8.70 2.11 16.62
N GLU A 191 7.40 1.85 16.77
CA GLU A 191 6.40 1.99 15.70
C GLU A 191 6.40 3.42 15.13
N LYS A 192 6.43 4.42 15.99
CA LYS A 192 6.51 5.83 15.56
C LYS A 192 7.76 6.09 14.71
N ARG A 193 8.91 5.57 15.13
CA ARG A 193 10.17 5.70 14.39
C ARG A 193 10.11 5.00 13.04
N VAL A 194 9.50 3.81 12.97
CA VAL A 194 9.28 3.10 11.70
C VAL A 194 8.39 3.94 10.77
N HIS A 195 7.28 4.48 11.26
CA HIS A 195 6.36 5.32 10.48
C HIS A 195 7.06 6.59 9.91
N GLU A 196 7.95 7.23 10.67
CA GLU A 196 8.72 8.38 10.18
C GLU A 196 9.65 7.98 9.01
N ILE A 197 10.22 6.77 9.07
CA ILE A 197 11.05 6.22 7.98
C ILE A 197 10.18 5.82 6.77
N GLU A 198 8.99 5.26 6.99
CA GLU A 198 8.04 4.92 5.93
C GLU A 198 7.71 6.11 5.05
N TRP A 199 7.48 7.31 5.64
CA TRP A 199 7.13 8.51 4.86
C TRP A 199 8.19 8.87 3.82
N GLY A 200 9.46 8.82 4.20
CA GLY A 200 10.56 9.05 3.26
C GLY A 200 10.69 7.93 2.22
N THR A 201 10.52 6.69 2.68
CA THR A 201 10.66 5.49 1.84
C THR A 201 9.57 5.42 0.76
N VAL A 202 8.32 5.72 1.10
CA VAL A 202 7.23 5.71 0.13
C VAL A 202 7.41 6.78 -0.93
N VAL A 203 7.84 7.98 -0.54
CA VAL A 203 8.09 9.08 -1.48
C VAL A 203 9.21 8.71 -2.47
N GLU A 204 10.33 8.21 -1.97
CA GLU A 204 11.47 7.82 -2.81
C GLU A 204 11.12 6.62 -3.71
N GLY A 205 10.50 5.56 -3.17
CA GLY A 205 10.09 4.40 -3.96
C GLY A 205 9.06 4.76 -5.04
N MET A 206 8.08 5.63 -4.72
CA MET A 206 7.16 6.14 -5.73
C MET A 206 7.87 6.93 -6.81
N LYS A 207 8.83 7.79 -6.45
CA LYS A 207 9.60 8.58 -7.43
C LYS A 207 10.30 7.67 -8.44
N MET A 208 10.97 6.61 -7.98
CA MET A 208 11.62 5.62 -8.85
C MET A 208 10.63 5.00 -9.83
N VAL A 209 9.46 4.55 -9.35
CA VAL A 209 8.41 3.93 -10.18
C VAL A 209 7.84 4.93 -11.19
N LEU A 210 7.59 6.17 -10.78
CA LEU A 210 7.07 7.22 -11.67
C LEU A 210 8.05 7.55 -12.80
N GLU A 211 9.36 7.60 -12.51
CA GLU A 211 10.42 7.83 -13.50
C GLU A 211 10.50 6.66 -14.51
N GLU A 212 10.39 5.40 -14.04
CA GLU A 212 10.34 4.22 -14.91
C GLU A 212 9.12 4.25 -15.84
N LEU A 213 7.91 4.51 -15.32
CA LEU A 213 6.68 4.59 -16.11
C LEU A 213 6.74 5.70 -17.16
N GLN A 214 7.29 6.87 -16.80
CA GLN A 214 7.46 7.98 -17.74
C GLN A 214 8.50 7.69 -18.81
N SER A 215 9.52 6.93 -18.49
CA SER A 215 10.55 6.51 -19.44
C SER A 215 10.00 5.51 -20.46
N ALA A 216 9.15 4.59 -20.01
CA ALA A 216 8.47 3.61 -20.86
C ALA A 216 7.52 4.25 -21.89
N ARG A 217 6.90 5.40 -21.57
CA ARG A 217 6.03 6.15 -22.51
C ARG A 217 6.78 6.79 -23.69
N LYS A 218 8.12 6.89 -23.59
CA LYS A 218 8.96 7.55 -24.60
C LYS A 218 9.53 6.58 -25.63
N GLN A 219 9.38 5.28 -25.37
CA GLN A 219 9.78 4.19 -26.27
C GLN A 219 8.62 3.74 -27.15
#